data_f893082f5b2f8bab7b18babe87a42833
#
_entry.id   f893082f5b2f8bab7b18babe87a42833
#
_cell.length_a   1.000
_cell.length_b   1.000
_cell.length_c   1.000
_cell.angle_alpha   90.00
_cell.angle_beta   90.00
_cell.angle_gamma   90.00
#
_symmetry.space_group_name_H-M   'P 1'
#
loop_
_entity.id
_entity.type
_entity.pdbx_description
1 polymer ?
#
loop_
_entity_poly.entity_id
_entity_poly.type
_entity_poly.pdbx_seq_one_letter_code
_entity_poly.pdbx_strand_id
1 'polypeptide(L)'
;MARAFGIVTSSGTHIKVEGLQQYRPIGAFSFLGRYRVIDFPISNMSNSGIDRIQVYVRTKPRSLAEHLGTGRHYNINSKRGKLQLMFAQNSSENDVYNTDIASFYENIEFIERMHEPYVIIAPSYMVYAEDYRELLQTHIDSGADITLLYHSVDNAREKFLNCDILNLNKQKGVESIEKNRGSAQKRNIFMDTYVMSKELFIELIKKARKISSMYTLPQIVNESSADLDIRGVSHRGYFASITDFNSYYNANISLIDIKTAEGLFNPEWPIYTKTNDSCPTQYLEGASVKNSVISNGCLIEGTVENSVIGRGCQIKAGAVIKNSIVLSLSLIHISEPTRL
;
A
#
# COMPACT_ATOMS: atom_id res chain seq x y z
N MET A 1 -11.01 -25.20 2.54
CA MET A 1 -10.42 -23.91 2.94
C MET A 1 -11.49 -22.83 2.84
N ALA A 2 -11.62 -22.00 3.86
CA ALA A 2 -12.48 -20.83 3.83
C ALA A 2 -12.04 -19.88 2.71
N ARG A 3 -13.00 -19.16 2.13
CA ARG A 3 -12.75 -18.25 1.00
C ARG A 3 -13.01 -16.82 1.44
N ALA A 4 -12.14 -15.93 1.01
CA ALA A 4 -12.31 -14.51 1.19
C ALA A 4 -12.22 -13.78 -0.17
N PHE A 5 -12.88 -12.63 -0.28
CA PHE A 5 -12.59 -11.66 -1.33
C PHE A 5 -11.73 -10.53 -0.75
N GLY A 6 -10.98 -9.87 -1.61
CA GLY A 6 -10.07 -8.81 -1.23
C GLY A 6 -10.64 -7.42 -1.53
N ILE A 7 -10.35 -6.48 -0.64
CA ILE A 7 -10.58 -5.05 -0.85
C ILE A 7 -9.25 -4.32 -0.66
N VAL A 8 -8.87 -3.50 -1.64
CA VAL A 8 -7.74 -2.58 -1.51
C VAL A 8 -8.29 -1.16 -1.38
N THR A 9 -8.00 -0.52 -0.24
CA THR A 9 -8.48 0.82 0.07
C THR A 9 -7.47 1.90 -0.31
N SER A 10 -7.96 3.09 -0.62
CA SER A 10 -7.13 4.29 -0.73
C SER A 10 -6.73 4.80 0.65
N SER A 11 -5.62 5.56 0.72
CA SER A 11 -5.24 6.27 1.93
C SER A 11 -6.33 7.22 2.42
N GLY A 12 -6.41 7.40 3.73
CA GLY A 12 -7.28 8.42 4.34
C GLY A 12 -6.92 9.84 3.86
N THR A 13 -7.89 10.75 3.96
CA THR A 13 -7.72 12.16 3.55
C THR A 13 -6.68 12.91 4.37
N HIS A 14 -6.35 12.39 5.55
CA HIS A 14 -5.32 12.95 6.44
C HIS A 14 -3.88 12.64 6.00
N ILE A 15 -3.71 11.71 5.05
CA ILE A 15 -2.39 11.36 4.50
C ILE A 15 -2.14 12.18 3.25
N LYS A 16 -1.13 13.04 3.29
CA LYS A 16 -0.74 13.92 2.19
C LYS A 16 0.75 13.83 1.90
N VAL A 17 1.09 13.36 0.71
CA VAL A 17 2.46 13.36 0.19
C VAL A 17 2.58 14.50 -0.81
N GLU A 18 3.07 15.64 -0.33
CA GLU A 18 3.21 16.85 -1.15
C GLU A 18 4.07 16.62 -2.40
N GLY A 19 3.74 17.31 -3.47
CA GLY A 19 4.43 17.21 -4.77
C GLY A 19 4.03 15.99 -5.60
N LEU A 20 3.98 14.80 -5.03
CA LEU A 20 3.66 13.58 -5.77
C LEU A 20 2.16 13.29 -5.86
N GLN A 21 1.43 13.51 -4.79
CA GLN A 21 -0.01 13.23 -4.73
C GLN A 21 -0.85 14.22 -5.52
N GLN A 22 -0.26 15.33 -5.96
CA GLN A 22 -0.94 16.33 -6.79
C GLN A 22 -1.48 15.73 -8.10
N TYR A 23 -0.81 14.71 -8.66
CA TYR A 23 -1.14 14.14 -9.97
C TYR A 23 -1.66 12.71 -9.90
N ARG A 24 -1.42 11.98 -8.81
CA ARG A 24 -1.76 10.56 -8.70
C ARG A 24 -1.97 10.13 -7.25
N PRO A 25 -2.81 9.11 -6.95
CA PRO A 25 -2.95 8.57 -5.61
C PRO A 25 -1.68 7.82 -5.16
N ILE A 26 -1.48 7.68 -3.85
CA ILE A 26 -0.28 7.05 -3.27
C ILE A 26 -0.04 5.65 -3.83
N GLY A 27 -1.09 4.83 -3.98
CA GLY A 27 -0.97 3.50 -4.58
C GLY A 27 -0.34 3.48 -5.97
N ALA A 28 -0.39 4.61 -6.71
CA ALA A 28 0.21 4.75 -8.04
C ALA A 28 1.65 5.30 -8.01
N PHE A 29 2.23 5.57 -6.83
CA PHE A 29 3.62 6.03 -6.75
C PHE A 29 4.58 4.93 -7.19
N SER A 30 5.63 5.35 -7.92
CA SER A 30 6.73 4.46 -8.29
C SER A 30 7.47 4.00 -7.04
N PHE A 31 7.79 2.72 -6.96
CA PHE A 31 8.51 2.14 -5.85
C PHE A 31 9.66 1.28 -6.37
N LEU A 32 10.87 1.49 -5.84
CA LEU A 32 12.12 0.87 -6.32
C LEU A 32 12.28 0.93 -7.85
N GLY A 33 11.83 2.04 -8.46
CA GLY A 33 11.94 2.28 -9.90
C GLY A 33 11.15 1.32 -10.80
N ARG A 34 10.68 0.19 -10.29
CA ARG A 34 9.99 -0.88 -11.03
C ARG A 34 8.53 -1.04 -10.65
N TYR A 35 8.21 -1.05 -9.36
CA TYR A 35 6.90 -1.33 -8.80
C TYR A 35 6.06 -0.07 -8.64
N ARG A 36 4.78 -0.27 -8.32
CA ARG A 36 3.94 0.73 -7.69
C ARG A 36 3.53 0.25 -6.30
N VAL A 37 3.22 1.16 -5.40
CA VAL A 37 2.88 0.79 -4.01
C VAL A 37 1.69 -0.18 -3.95
N ILE A 38 0.71 -0.03 -4.83
CA ILE A 38 -0.47 -0.90 -4.91
C ILE A 38 -0.14 -2.35 -5.34
N ASP A 39 1.02 -2.58 -5.95
CA ASP A 39 1.41 -3.93 -6.37
C ASP A 39 1.57 -4.88 -5.19
N PHE A 40 1.96 -4.36 -4.01
CA PHE A 40 2.18 -5.17 -2.81
C PHE A 40 0.88 -5.77 -2.25
N PRO A 41 -0.16 -5.01 -1.88
CA PRO A 41 -1.40 -5.61 -1.38
C PRO A 41 -2.08 -6.52 -2.41
N ILE A 42 -2.05 -6.18 -3.70
CA ILE A 42 -2.64 -7.03 -4.74
C ILE A 42 -1.85 -8.34 -4.90
N SER A 43 -0.51 -8.28 -4.87
CA SER A 43 0.33 -9.50 -4.94
C SER A 43 0.13 -10.38 -3.72
N ASN A 44 0.04 -9.81 -2.53
CA ASN A 44 -0.28 -10.58 -1.31
C ASN A 44 -1.62 -11.29 -1.45
N MET A 45 -2.67 -10.61 -1.95
CA MET A 45 -3.98 -11.22 -2.19
C MET A 45 -3.89 -12.34 -3.22
N SER A 46 -3.24 -12.10 -4.36
CA SER A 46 -3.11 -13.10 -5.41
C SER A 46 -2.32 -14.33 -4.95
N ASN A 47 -1.17 -14.14 -4.30
CA ASN A 47 -0.37 -15.23 -3.74
C ASN A 47 -1.13 -16.01 -2.65
N SER A 48 -2.05 -15.36 -1.95
CA SER A 48 -2.94 -15.99 -0.97
C SER A 48 -4.14 -16.71 -1.60
N GLY A 49 -4.24 -16.73 -2.93
CA GLY A 49 -5.36 -17.36 -3.66
C GLY A 49 -6.67 -16.57 -3.59
N ILE A 50 -6.60 -15.27 -3.28
CA ILE A 50 -7.73 -14.36 -3.33
C ILE A 50 -7.81 -13.80 -4.74
N ASP A 51 -8.69 -14.38 -5.55
CA ASP A 51 -8.81 -14.06 -6.98
C ASP A 51 -9.81 -12.92 -7.24
N ARG A 52 -10.73 -12.64 -6.30
CA ARG A 52 -11.72 -11.56 -6.43
C ARG A 52 -11.29 -10.38 -5.60
N ILE A 53 -10.85 -9.31 -6.26
CA ILE A 53 -10.27 -8.13 -5.63
C ILE A 53 -10.99 -6.89 -6.12
N GLN A 54 -11.49 -6.08 -5.19
CA GLN A 54 -12.04 -4.76 -5.44
C GLN A 54 -11.03 -3.70 -5.02
N VAL A 55 -10.65 -2.81 -5.93
CA VAL A 55 -9.74 -1.69 -5.65
C VAL A 55 -10.54 -0.41 -5.63
N TYR A 56 -10.66 0.20 -4.47
CA TYR A 56 -11.39 1.44 -4.28
C TYR A 56 -10.50 2.65 -4.58
N VAL A 57 -10.94 3.47 -5.52
CA VAL A 57 -10.20 4.66 -5.96
C VAL A 57 -11.07 5.89 -5.78
N ARG A 58 -10.66 6.79 -4.88
CA ARG A 58 -11.42 7.99 -4.54
C ARG A 58 -11.09 9.20 -5.41
N THR A 59 -9.80 9.35 -5.73
CA THR A 59 -9.32 10.52 -6.50
C THR A 59 -8.32 10.10 -7.56
N LYS A 60 -8.25 10.85 -8.67
CA LYS A 60 -7.24 10.71 -9.72
C LYS A 60 -7.05 9.27 -10.23
N PRO A 61 -8.12 8.58 -10.67
CA PRO A 61 -8.11 7.15 -10.94
C PRO A 61 -7.26 6.73 -12.14
N ARG A 62 -7.01 7.64 -13.08
CA ARG A 62 -6.41 7.33 -14.39
C ARG A 62 -5.12 6.53 -14.28
N SER A 63 -4.17 6.98 -13.45
CA SER A 63 -2.85 6.34 -13.33
C SER A 63 -2.92 4.95 -12.71
N LEU A 64 -3.90 4.69 -11.81
CA LEU A 64 -4.16 3.35 -11.27
C LEU A 64 -4.86 2.47 -12.31
N ALA A 65 -5.87 2.99 -12.99
CA ALA A 65 -6.59 2.26 -14.03
C ALA A 65 -5.65 1.79 -15.16
N GLU A 66 -4.75 2.67 -15.62
CA GLU A 66 -3.74 2.34 -16.62
C GLU A 66 -2.74 1.28 -16.14
N HIS A 67 -2.36 1.31 -14.85
CA HIS A 67 -1.42 0.35 -14.28
C HIS A 67 -2.06 -1.00 -14.05
N LEU A 68 -3.21 -1.04 -13.40
CA LEU A 68 -3.91 -2.27 -13.02
C LEU A 68 -4.49 -3.00 -14.24
N GLY A 69 -4.96 -2.25 -15.24
CA GLY A 69 -5.56 -2.81 -16.44
C GLY A 69 -6.64 -3.85 -16.12
N THR A 70 -6.48 -5.06 -16.65
CA THR A 70 -7.38 -6.19 -16.38
C THR A 70 -6.90 -7.11 -15.25
N GLY A 71 -5.80 -6.78 -14.57
CA GLY A 71 -5.23 -7.59 -13.49
C GLY A 71 -4.44 -8.83 -13.94
N ARG A 72 -4.28 -9.08 -15.24
CA ARG A 72 -3.62 -10.29 -15.76
C ARG A 72 -2.19 -10.47 -15.27
N HIS A 73 -1.45 -9.39 -15.11
CA HIS A 73 -0.07 -9.43 -14.65
C HIS A 73 0.10 -9.75 -13.17
N TYR A 74 -0.98 -9.77 -12.38
CA TYR A 74 -0.98 -10.20 -10.97
C TYR A 74 -1.25 -11.70 -10.79
N ASN A 75 -1.18 -12.49 -11.85
CA ASN A 75 -1.45 -13.94 -11.80
C ASN A 75 -2.88 -14.30 -11.30
N ILE A 76 -3.83 -13.37 -11.44
CA ILE A 76 -5.23 -13.62 -11.08
C ILE A 76 -5.88 -14.52 -12.11
N ASN A 77 -6.48 -15.63 -11.68
CA ASN A 77 -7.15 -16.57 -12.55
C ASN A 77 -8.41 -15.94 -13.16
N SER A 78 -8.34 -15.53 -14.43
CA SER A 78 -9.43 -14.84 -15.12
C SER A 78 -10.72 -15.64 -15.30
N LYS A 79 -10.68 -16.96 -15.10
CA LYS A 79 -11.88 -17.82 -15.17
C LYS A 79 -12.68 -17.81 -13.87
N ARG A 80 -12.04 -17.57 -12.74
CA ARG A 80 -12.63 -17.62 -11.40
C ARG A 80 -12.60 -16.27 -10.68
N GLY A 81 -11.61 -15.46 -11.00
CA GLY A 81 -11.30 -14.21 -10.34
C GLY A 81 -11.52 -12.97 -11.21
N LYS A 82 -11.51 -11.82 -10.57
CA LYS A 82 -11.63 -10.52 -11.20
C LYS A 82 -11.00 -9.44 -10.35
N LEU A 83 -10.16 -8.61 -10.96
CA LEU A 83 -9.75 -7.33 -10.39
C LEU A 83 -10.73 -6.25 -10.88
N GLN A 84 -11.41 -5.59 -9.96
CA GLN A 84 -12.38 -4.53 -10.27
C GLN A 84 -11.96 -3.21 -9.63
N LEU A 85 -11.94 -2.16 -10.47
CA LEU A 85 -11.82 -0.80 -9.96
C LEU A 85 -13.21 -0.31 -9.56
N MET A 86 -13.32 0.15 -8.31
CA MET A 86 -14.52 0.73 -7.73
C MET A 86 -14.31 2.24 -7.61
N PHE A 87 -15.15 2.99 -8.29
CA PHE A 87 -15.08 4.45 -8.29
C PHE A 87 -16.13 5.03 -7.36
N ALA A 88 -15.81 6.15 -6.71
CA ALA A 88 -16.82 6.96 -6.04
C ALA A 88 -17.69 7.64 -7.12
N GLN A 89 -19.02 7.48 -7.00
CA GLN A 89 -19.97 8.09 -7.94
C GLN A 89 -20.09 9.60 -7.71
N ASN A 90 -19.97 10.02 -6.47
CA ASN A 90 -19.98 11.42 -6.07
C ASN A 90 -18.58 11.79 -5.57
N SER A 91 -17.71 12.28 -6.46
CA SER A 91 -16.55 13.04 -6.03
C SER A 91 -17.07 14.36 -5.43
N SER A 92 -17.48 14.35 -4.17
CA SER A 92 -17.79 15.60 -3.49
C SER A 92 -16.51 16.44 -3.52
N GLU A 93 -16.63 17.71 -3.91
CA GLU A 93 -15.51 18.66 -3.88
C GLU A 93 -14.91 18.81 -2.46
N ASN A 94 -15.61 18.29 -1.47
CA ASN A 94 -15.23 18.34 -0.07
C ASN A 94 -14.64 16.98 0.37
N ASP A 95 -13.32 16.94 0.55
CA ASP A 95 -12.55 15.79 1.02
C ASP A 95 -13.06 15.17 2.33
N VAL A 96 -13.79 15.95 3.17
CA VAL A 96 -14.32 15.49 4.46
C VAL A 96 -15.35 14.37 4.30
N TYR A 97 -16.15 14.41 3.23
CA TYR A 97 -17.17 13.38 2.95
C TYR A 97 -16.65 12.24 2.08
N ASN A 98 -15.43 12.35 1.59
CA ASN A 98 -14.81 11.32 0.76
C ASN A 98 -14.10 10.27 1.62
N THR A 99 -14.89 9.51 2.41
CA THR A 99 -14.40 8.46 3.30
C THR A 99 -14.44 7.09 2.63
N ASP A 100 -13.74 6.10 3.23
CA ASP A 100 -13.80 4.71 2.83
C ASP A 100 -15.21 4.14 3.00
N ILE A 101 -15.86 4.42 4.13
CA ILE A 101 -17.26 4.03 4.39
C ILE A 101 -18.21 4.60 3.32
N ALA A 102 -18.03 5.86 2.89
CA ALA A 102 -18.84 6.42 1.82
C ALA A 102 -18.66 5.64 0.52
N SER A 103 -17.39 5.34 0.15
CA SER A 103 -17.07 4.56 -1.05
C SER A 103 -17.62 3.12 -0.99
N PHE A 104 -17.57 2.47 0.17
CA PHE A 104 -18.15 1.14 0.37
C PHE A 104 -19.68 1.16 0.27
N TYR A 105 -20.31 2.16 0.86
CA TYR A 105 -21.76 2.29 0.83
C TYR A 105 -22.30 2.54 -0.58
N GLU A 106 -21.65 3.39 -1.36
CA GLU A 106 -21.99 3.63 -2.76
C GLU A 106 -21.88 2.39 -3.64
N ASN A 107 -21.00 1.47 -3.26
CA ASN A 107 -20.74 0.24 -3.99
C ASN A 107 -21.23 -1.02 -3.25
N ILE A 108 -22.15 -0.87 -2.29
CA ILE A 108 -22.55 -1.96 -1.39
C ILE A 108 -23.15 -3.17 -2.11
N GLU A 109 -23.85 -2.94 -3.22
CA GLU A 109 -24.41 -4.03 -4.04
C GLU A 109 -23.34 -4.97 -4.60
N PHE A 110 -22.15 -4.44 -4.92
CA PHE A 110 -21.04 -5.27 -5.39
C PHE A 110 -20.44 -6.09 -4.27
N ILE A 111 -20.47 -5.60 -3.03
CA ILE A 111 -20.04 -6.34 -1.83
C ILE A 111 -21.08 -7.43 -1.52
N GLU A 112 -22.38 -7.11 -1.53
CA GLU A 112 -23.47 -8.04 -1.28
C GLU A 112 -23.49 -9.22 -2.27
N ARG A 113 -23.12 -8.97 -3.53
CA ARG A 113 -23.03 -10.01 -4.58
C ARG A 113 -21.83 -10.96 -4.46
N MET A 114 -20.87 -10.70 -3.55
CA MET A 114 -19.78 -11.64 -3.32
C MET A 114 -20.28 -12.92 -2.66
N HIS A 115 -19.78 -14.06 -3.15
CA HIS A 115 -20.13 -15.38 -2.62
C HIS A 115 -19.21 -15.83 -1.48
N GLU A 116 -18.06 -15.18 -1.35
CA GLU A 116 -17.08 -15.44 -0.33
C GLU A 116 -17.58 -14.96 1.04
N PRO A 117 -17.53 -15.80 2.11
CA PRO A 117 -18.07 -15.45 3.42
C PRO A 117 -17.22 -14.45 4.21
N TYR A 118 -15.94 -14.29 3.84
CA TYR A 118 -15.01 -13.39 4.51
C TYR A 118 -14.52 -12.31 3.57
N VAL A 119 -14.15 -11.16 4.14
CA VAL A 119 -13.47 -10.05 3.48
C VAL A 119 -12.12 -9.81 4.12
N ILE A 120 -11.11 -9.57 3.27
CA ILE A 120 -9.80 -9.06 3.68
C ILE A 120 -9.61 -7.70 3.07
N ILE A 121 -9.42 -6.70 3.93
CA ILE A 121 -9.23 -5.31 3.53
C ILE A 121 -7.77 -4.94 3.78
N ALA A 122 -7.10 -4.37 2.80
CA ALA A 122 -5.71 -3.94 2.90
C ALA A 122 -5.51 -2.55 2.28
N PRO A 123 -4.57 -1.74 2.79
CA PRO A 123 -4.34 -0.38 2.30
C PRO A 123 -3.45 -0.36 1.05
N SER A 124 -3.66 0.63 0.18
CA SER A 124 -2.81 0.87 -1.00
C SER A 124 -1.60 1.77 -0.74
N TYR A 125 -1.32 2.14 0.50
CA TYR A 125 -0.24 3.06 0.88
C TYR A 125 0.79 2.46 1.83
N MET A 126 0.72 1.16 2.06
CA MET A 126 1.68 0.40 2.88
C MET A 126 2.37 -0.67 2.05
N VAL A 127 3.62 -0.95 2.38
CA VAL A 127 4.49 -1.91 1.69
C VAL A 127 4.93 -2.98 2.68
N TYR A 128 4.51 -4.21 2.41
CA TYR A 128 4.83 -5.41 3.20
C TYR A 128 4.50 -6.68 2.40
N ALA A 129 5.01 -7.81 2.84
CA ALA A 129 4.64 -9.14 2.34
C ALA A 129 3.89 -9.90 3.44
N GLU A 130 2.69 -10.42 3.13
CA GLU A 130 1.85 -11.14 4.11
C GLU A 130 1.06 -12.25 3.44
N ASP A 131 1.02 -13.43 4.06
CA ASP A 131 0.14 -14.52 3.65
C ASP A 131 -1.24 -14.38 4.30
N TYR A 132 -2.19 -13.88 3.54
CA TYR A 132 -3.56 -13.71 4.01
C TYR A 132 -4.32 -15.03 4.21
N ARG A 133 -3.82 -16.16 3.71
CA ARG A 133 -4.39 -17.49 4.04
C ARG A 133 -4.16 -17.82 5.50
N GLU A 134 -2.93 -17.59 5.98
CA GLU A 134 -2.57 -17.82 7.39
C GLU A 134 -3.31 -16.84 8.30
N LEU A 135 -3.42 -15.58 7.88
CA LEU A 135 -4.17 -14.56 8.62
C LEU A 135 -5.67 -14.91 8.71
N LEU A 136 -6.29 -15.35 7.60
CA LEU A 136 -7.68 -15.80 7.57
C LEU A 136 -7.89 -17.05 8.46
N GLN A 137 -6.96 -18.01 8.39
CA GLN A 137 -7.05 -19.20 9.23
C GLN A 137 -6.95 -18.85 10.72
N THR A 138 -6.01 -17.96 11.08
CA THR A 138 -5.87 -17.43 12.44
C THR A 138 -7.15 -16.74 12.93
N HIS A 139 -7.81 -15.97 12.05
CA HIS A 139 -9.09 -15.32 12.35
C HIS A 139 -10.17 -16.36 12.67
N ILE A 140 -10.32 -17.38 11.82
CA ILE A 140 -11.33 -18.44 11.99
C ILE A 140 -11.07 -19.25 13.26
N ASP A 141 -9.83 -19.66 13.49
CA ASP A 141 -9.44 -20.46 14.64
C ASP A 141 -9.61 -19.72 15.97
N SER A 142 -9.45 -18.39 15.94
CA SER A 142 -9.64 -17.53 17.11
C SER A 142 -11.10 -17.34 17.48
N GLY A 143 -12.03 -17.48 16.52
CA GLY A 143 -13.45 -17.16 16.69
C GLY A 143 -13.74 -15.67 16.91
N ALA A 144 -12.77 -14.79 16.65
CA ALA A 144 -12.93 -13.35 16.77
C ALA A 144 -13.91 -12.81 15.71
N ASP A 145 -14.61 -11.72 16.02
CA ASP A 145 -15.46 -11.02 15.05
C ASP A 145 -14.64 -10.25 14.03
N ILE A 146 -13.55 -9.61 14.48
CA ILE A 146 -12.62 -8.86 13.62
C ILE A 146 -11.17 -9.19 14.01
N THR A 147 -10.34 -9.42 13.02
CA THR A 147 -8.88 -9.53 13.20
C THR A 147 -8.19 -8.35 12.52
N LEU A 148 -7.30 -7.68 13.26
CA LEU A 148 -6.51 -6.54 12.80
C LEU A 148 -5.03 -6.91 12.73
N LEU A 149 -4.37 -6.57 11.63
CA LEU A 149 -2.93 -6.80 11.47
C LEU A 149 -2.16 -5.60 11.98
N TYR A 150 -1.09 -5.83 12.76
CA TYR A 150 -0.22 -4.76 13.26
C TYR A 150 1.25 -5.13 13.17
N HIS A 151 2.11 -4.12 13.11
CA HIS A 151 3.56 -4.26 13.18
C HIS A 151 4.10 -3.55 14.41
N SER A 152 4.86 -4.27 15.25
CA SER A 152 5.49 -3.70 16.44
C SER A 152 6.78 -3.01 16.08
N VAL A 153 6.90 -1.73 16.46
CA VAL A 153 8.09 -0.91 16.23
C VAL A 153 8.65 -0.36 17.55
N ASP A 154 9.93 -0.06 17.54
CA ASP A 154 10.67 0.51 18.68
C ASP A 154 11.15 1.95 18.45
N ASN A 155 10.70 2.58 17.37
CA ASN A 155 11.07 3.93 16.93
C ASN A 155 9.85 4.82 16.62
N ALA A 156 8.70 4.50 17.19
CA ALA A 156 7.43 5.20 16.92
C ALA A 156 7.41 6.67 17.38
N ARG A 157 8.38 7.10 18.20
CA ARG A 157 8.51 8.50 18.60
C ARG A 157 8.94 9.40 17.44
N GLU A 158 9.75 8.88 16.53
CA GLU A 158 10.34 9.63 15.41
C GLU A 158 9.74 9.23 14.06
N LYS A 159 9.30 7.96 13.93
CA LYS A 159 8.73 7.39 12.72
C LYS A 159 7.28 7.01 12.91
N PHE A 160 6.59 6.81 11.82
CA PHE A 160 5.16 6.43 11.81
C PHE A 160 4.24 7.43 12.54
N LEU A 161 4.61 8.71 12.54
CA LEU A 161 3.76 9.76 13.09
C LEU A 161 2.45 9.85 12.30
N ASN A 162 1.35 10.08 13.01
CA ASN A 162 -0.01 10.11 12.47
C ASN A 162 -0.53 8.79 11.87
N CYS A 163 0.26 7.70 11.88
CA CYS A 163 -0.29 6.36 11.65
C CYS A 163 -1.22 5.96 12.80
N ASP A 164 -2.16 5.07 12.52
CA ASP A 164 -2.97 4.45 13.55
C ASP A 164 -2.15 3.44 14.34
N ILE A 165 -2.40 3.32 15.64
CA ILE A 165 -1.80 2.35 16.55
C ILE A 165 -2.88 1.53 17.23
N LEU A 166 -2.56 0.27 17.55
CA LEU A 166 -3.42 -0.59 18.33
C LEU A 166 -2.94 -0.63 19.78
N ASN A 167 -3.81 -0.28 20.70
CA ASN A 167 -3.63 -0.58 22.12
C ASN A 167 -4.23 -1.96 22.39
N LEU A 168 -3.39 -2.88 22.86
CA LEU A 168 -3.73 -4.28 23.04
C LEU A 168 -3.67 -4.67 24.51
N ASN A 169 -4.62 -5.48 24.95
CA ASN A 169 -4.56 -6.16 26.24
C ASN A 169 -3.57 -7.35 26.22
N LYS A 170 -3.40 -8.02 27.36
CA LYS A 170 -2.48 -9.15 27.50
C LYS A 170 -2.85 -10.36 26.62
N GLN A 171 -4.11 -10.49 26.22
CA GLN A 171 -4.65 -11.57 25.36
C GLN A 171 -4.72 -11.18 23.88
N LYS A 172 -4.10 -10.04 23.52
CA LYS A 172 -4.13 -9.48 22.17
C LYS A 172 -5.50 -8.97 21.70
N GLY A 173 -6.46 -8.81 22.61
CA GLY A 173 -7.69 -8.08 22.35
C GLY A 173 -7.37 -6.60 22.13
N VAL A 174 -8.03 -5.99 21.13
CA VAL A 174 -7.85 -4.57 20.80
C VAL A 174 -8.73 -3.74 21.72
N GLU A 175 -8.11 -2.88 22.53
CA GLU A 175 -8.80 -1.96 23.44
C GLU A 175 -9.16 -0.64 22.74
N SER A 176 -8.26 -0.12 21.90
CA SER A 176 -8.51 1.08 21.13
C SER A 176 -7.60 1.19 19.89
N ILE A 177 -8.08 1.97 18.91
CA ILE A 177 -7.33 2.44 17.75
C ILE A 177 -7.12 3.94 17.92
N GLU A 178 -5.85 4.38 17.98
CA GLU A 178 -5.49 5.77 18.23
C GLU A 178 -4.44 6.27 17.23
N LYS A 179 -4.27 7.58 17.13
CA LYS A 179 -3.19 8.16 16.31
C LYS A 179 -1.86 8.18 17.07
N ASN A 180 -0.78 7.73 16.41
CA ASN A 180 0.57 7.88 16.94
C ASN A 180 0.98 9.36 16.98
N ARG A 181 1.10 9.90 18.20
CA ARG A 181 1.52 11.28 18.46
C ARG A 181 3.01 11.38 18.88
N GLY A 182 3.78 10.30 18.75
CA GLY A 182 5.18 10.26 19.17
C GLY A 182 5.38 10.22 20.70
N SER A 183 4.36 9.85 21.48
CA SER A 183 4.41 9.84 22.95
C SER A 183 5.25 8.70 23.51
N ALA A 184 5.40 7.59 22.81
CA ALA A 184 6.17 6.43 23.25
C ALA A 184 7.03 5.85 22.12
N GLN A 185 8.15 5.23 22.48
CA GLN A 185 9.09 4.64 21.55
C GLN A 185 8.57 3.32 20.95
N LYS A 186 8.00 2.47 21.80
CA LYS A 186 7.44 1.19 21.36
C LYS A 186 5.95 1.32 21.14
N ARG A 187 5.48 0.97 19.96
CA ARG A 187 4.06 0.98 19.56
C ARG A 187 3.75 -0.15 18.60
N ASN A 188 2.49 -0.56 18.57
CA ASN A 188 1.94 -1.47 17.59
C ASN A 188 1.26 -0.64 16.50
N ILE A 189 1.95 -0.45 15.38
CA ILE A 189 1.42 0.32 14.25
C ILE A 189 0.35 -0.54 13.56
N PHE A 190 -0.86 -0.02 13.47
CA PHE A 190 -1.94 -0.66 12.75
C PHE A 190 -1.67 -0.62 11.25
N MET A 191 -1.75 -1.77 10.62
CA MET A 191 -1.45 -1.91 9.19
C MET A 191 -2.68 -1.68 8.30
N ASP A 192 -3.73 -1.07 8.83
CA ASP A 192 -5.01 -0.80 8.14
C ASP A 192 -5.55 -2.04 7.39
N THR A 193 -5.25 -3.21 7.96
CA THR A 193 -5.59 -4.52 7.41
C THR A 193 -6.57 -5.22 8.34
N TYR A 194 -7.70 -5.63 7.77
CA TYR A 194 -8.84 -6.21 8.51
C TYR A 194 -9.21 -7.56 7.90
N VAL A 195 -9.61 -8.49 8.77
CA VAL A 195 -10.29 -9.73 8.40
C VAL A 195 -11.58 -9.83 9.21
N MET A 196 -12.70 -10.02 8.54
CA MET A 196 -14.01 -10.19 9.17
C MET A 196 -14.98 -10.93 8.25
N SER A 197 -16.15 -11.32 8.76
CA SER A 197 -17.21 -11.86 7.90
C SER A 197 -17.78 -10.76 6.98
N LYS A 198 -18.23 -11.16 5.80
CA LYS A 198 -18.88 -10.24 4.86
C LYS A 198 -20.14 -9.61 5.47
N GLU A 199 -20.90 -10.37 6.20
CA GLU A 199 -22.14 -9.93 6.86
C GLU A 199 -21.85 -8.82 7.88
N LEU A 200 -20.86 -9.02 8.77
CA LEU A 200 -20.41 -8.01 9.72
C LEU A 200 -19.92 -6.75 9.02
N PHE A 201 -19.13 -6.91 7.95
CA PHE A 201 -18.64 -5.76 7.18
C PHE A 201 -19.78 -4.91 6.61
N ILE A 202 -20.81 -5.54 6.02
CA ILE A 202 -22.00 -4.85 5.51
C ILE A 202 -22.75 -4.14 6.64
N GLU A 203 -22.87 -4.79 7.81
CA GLU A 203 -23.51 -4.22 8.99
C GLU A 203 -22.77 -2.96 9.48
N LEU A 204 -21.45 -3.03 9.60
CA LEU A 204 -20.60 -1.90 9.99
C LEU A 204 -20.71 -0.73 9.02
N ILE A 205 -20.74 -0.97 7.71
CA ILE A 205 -20.94 0.07 6.70
C ILE A 205 -22.30 0.76 6.91
N LYS A 206 -23.38 -0.03 7.05
CA LYS A 206 -24.74 0.49 7.25
C LYS A 206 -24.87 1.25 8.58
N LYS A 207 -24.24 0.74 9.66
CA LYS A 207 -24.21 1.38 10.98
C LYS A 207 -23.47 2.72 10.91
N ALA A 208 -22.26 2.75 10.36
CA ALA A 208 -21.45 3.95 10.23
C ALA A 208 -22.18 5.03 9.42
N ARG A 209 -22.80 4.66 8.30
CA ARG A 209 -23.54 5.61 7.44
C ARG A 209 -24.76 6.23 8.12
N LYS A 210 -25.43 5.51 9.03
CA LYS A 210 -26.52 6.03 9.83
C LYS A 210 -26.05 7.07 10.87
N ILE A 211 -24.85 6.89 11.41
CA ILE A 211 -24.29 7.80 12.43
C ILE A 211 -23.81 9.09 11.77
N SER A 212 -22.96 9.00 10.75
CA SER A 212 -22.43 10.17 10.05
C SER A 212 -21.86 9.81 8.67
N SER A 213 -21.99 10.75 7.72
CA SER A 213 -21.35 10.65 6.41
C SER A 213 -19.82 10.81 6.43
N MET A 214 -19.26 11.25 7.57
CA MET A 214 -17.81 11.48 7.74
C MET A 214 -17.08 10.29 8.39
N TYR A 215 -17.82 9.25 8.80
CA TYR A 215 -17.24 8.08 9.45
C TYR A 215 -16.27 7.33 8.52
N THR A 216 -15.21 6.82 9.14
CA THR A 216 -14.22 5.95 8.52
C THR A 216 -14.29 4.54 9.11
N LEU A 217 -13.74 3.54 8.41
CA LEU A 217 -13.73 2.16 8.90
C LEU A 217 -12.98 2.02 10.24
N PRO A 218 -11.79 2.63 10.46
CA PRO A 218 -11.15 2.58 11.77
C PRO A 218 -12.00 3.13 12.90
N GLN A 219 -12.77 4.20 12.65
CA GLN A 219 -13.64 4.81 13.66
C GLN A 219 -14.78 3.90 14.07
N ILE A 220 -15.51 3.31 13.11
CA ILE A 220 -16.62 2.43 13.44
C ILE A 220 -16.15 1.13 14.10
N VAL A 221 -14.99 0.61 13.70
CA VAL A 221 -14.37 -0.56 14.34
C VAL A 221 -13.95 -0.22 15.78
N ASN A 222 -13.34 0.95 16.00
CA ASN A 222 -12.95 1.40 17.32
C ASN A 222 -14.14 1.58 18.27
N GLU A 223 -15.24 2.17 17.80
CA GLU A 223 -16.47 2.31 18.60
C GLU A 223 -17.16 0.97 18.90
N SER A 224 -17.00 0.00 18.03
CA SER A 224 -17.57 -1.34 18.21
C SER A 224 -16.69 -2.26 19.08
N SER A 225 -15.53 -1.80 19.56
CA SER A 225 -14.60 -2.59 20.38
C SER A 225 -15.17 -3.03 21.74
N ALA A 226 -16.21 -2.37 22.23
CA ALA A 226 -16.91 -2.78 23.46
C ALA A 226 -17.88 -3.95 23.23
N ASP A 227 -18.39 -4.11 22.02
CA ASP A 227 -19.45 -5.07 21.68
C ASP A 227 -18.91 -6.29 20.90
N LEU A 228 -17.77 -6.16 20.23
CA LEU A 228 -17.18 -7.14 19.35
C LEU A 228 -15.84 -7.66 19.89
N ASP A 229 -15.57 -8.96 19.68
CA ASP A 229 -14.25 -9.54 19.94
C ASP A 229 -13.28 -9.16 18.80
N ILE A 230 -12.47 -8.13 19.04
CA ILE A 230 -11.49 -7.63 18.08
C ILE A 230 -10.09 -8.03 18.53
N ARG A 231 -9.36 -8.78 17.72
CA ARG A 231 -8.03 -9.29 18.04
C ARG A 231 -6.96 -8.78 17.11
N GLY A 232 -5.76 -8.52 17.69
CA GLY A 232 -4.58 -8.12 16.94
C GLY A 232 -3.69 -9.31 16.59
N VAL A 233 -3.24 -9.40 15.34
CA VAL A 233 -2.22 -10.34 14.87
C VAL A 233 -0.97 -9.55 14.48
N SER A 234 0.20 -10.03 14.92
CA SER A 234 1.46 -9.35 14.67
C SER A 234 2.08 -9.79 13.35
N HIS A 235 2.28 -8.84 12.44
CA HIS A 235 3.07 -9.02 11.23
C HIS A 235 4.56 -9.13 11.55
N ARG A 236 5.26 -9.96 10.79
CA ARG A 236 6.73 -10.12 10.85
C ARG A 236 7.31 -9.87 9.47
N GLY A 237 8.46 -9.21 9.42
CA GLY A 237 9.15 -8.90 8.17
C GLY A 237 9.24 -7.40 7.92
N TYR A 238 9.55 -7.03 6.68
CA TYR A 238 9.65 -5.63 6.29
C TYR A 238 8.28 -4.96 6.29
N PHE A 239 8.24 -3.75 6.85
CA PHE A 239 7.05 -2.91 6.86
C PHE A 239 7.40 -1.45 6.62
N ALA A 240 6.68 -0.80 5.70
CA ALA A 240 6.74 0.63 5.51
C ALA A 240 5.34 1.21 5.27
N SER A 241 5.05 2.36 5.88
CA SER A 241 3.84 3.14 5.66
C SER A 241 4.20 4.46 5.00
N ILE A 242 3.58 4.75 3.86
CA ILE A 242 3.82 5.97 3.08
C ILE A 242 2.78 7.01 3.49
N THR A 243 3.16 7.88 4.42
CA THR A 243 2.28 8.91 4.99
C THR A 243 2.70 10.32 4.62
N ASP A 244 3.96 10.50 4.23
CA ASP A 244 4.57 11.76 3.82
C ASP A 244 5.73 11.52 2.83
N PHE A 245 6.36 12.59 2.38
CA PHE A 245 7.49 12.51 1.43
C PHE A 245 8.71 11.80 2.04
N ASN A 246 9.01 12.04 3.31
CA ASN A 246 10.16 11.43 3.98
C ASN A 246 9.97 9.90 4.14
N SER A 247 8.78 9.45 4.53
CA SER A 247 8.46 8.03 4.63
C SER A 247 8.56 7.33 3.27
N TYR A 248 8.08 7.96 2.19
CA TYR A 248 8.23 7.46 0.82
C TYR A 248 9.71 7.37 0.41
N TYR A 249 10.48 8.43 0.65
CA TYR A 249 11.91 8.47 0.34
C TYR A 249 12.67 7.39 1.11
N ASN A 250 12.50 7.34 2.44
CA ASN A 250 13.20 6.40 3.30
C ASN A 250 12.84 4.95 2.98
N ALA A 251 11.58 4.65 2.65
CA ALA A 251 11.16 3.31 2.25
C ALA A 251 11.87 2.83 0.98
N ASN A 252 12.05 3.70 -0.03
CA ASN A 252 12.79 3.36 -1.23
C ASN A 252 14.29 3.19 -0.97
N ILE A 253 14.92 4.13 -0.24
CA ILE A 253 16.36 4.13 -0.01
C ILE A 253 16.79 2.98 0.92
N SER A 254 15.97 2.64 1.93
CA SER A 254 16.28 1.52 2.83
C SER A 254 16.37 0.17 2.12
N LEU A 255 15.63 -0.02 1.04
CA LEU A 255 15.60 -1.25 0.25
C LEU A 255 16.73 -1.34 -0.79
N ILE A 256 17.63 -0.36 -0.85
CA ILE A 256 18.91 -0.49 -1.58
C ILE A 256 19.82 -1.50 -0.86
N ASP A 257 19.72 -1.57 0.48
CA ASP A 257 20.40 -2.59 1.27
C ASP A 257 19.79 -3.98 1.01
N ILE A 258 20.63 -4.92 0.58
CA ILE A 258 20.20 -6.27 0.19
C ILE A 258 19.54 -7.00 1.36
N LYS A 259 20.09 -6.89 2.56
CA LYS A 259 19.53 -7.58 3.74
C LYS A 259 18.13 -7.07 4.09
N THR A 260 17.91 -5.77 3.97
CA THR A 260 16.59 -5.17 4.16
C THR A 260 15.63 -5.59 3.05
N ALA A 261 16.11 -5.65 1.80
CA ALA A 261 15.32 -6.07 0.65
C ALA A 261 14.89 -7.55 0.74
N GLU A 262 15.74 -8.46 1.26
CA GLU A 262 15.40 -9.86 1.51
C GLU A 262 14.22 -10.03 2.48
N GLY A 263 14.02 -9.08 3.39
CA GLY A 263 12.87 -9.05 4.29
C GLY A 263 11.52 -8.78 3.59
N LEU A 264 11.54 -8.27 2.36
CA LEU A 264 10.35 -7.96 1.56
C LEU A 264 10.24 -8.87 0.33
N PHE A 265 11.35 -9.13 -0.37
CA PHE A 265 11.38 -9.88 -1.62
C PHE A 265 11.82 -11.32 -1.38
N ASN A 266 10.85 -12.21 -1.28
CA ASN A 266 11.06 -13.64 -1.19
C ASN A 266 10.78 -14.27 -2.57
N PRO A 267 11.68 -15.12 -3.14
CA PRO A 267 11.43 -15.83 -4.40
C PRO A 267 10.16 -16.68 -4.39
N GLU A 268 9.77 -17.23 -3.24
CA GLU A 268 8.54 -18.00 -3.07
C GLU A 268 7.29 -17.13 -2.92
N TRP A 269 7.46 -15.79 -2.72
CA TRP A 269 6.39 -14.82 -2.58
C TRP A 269 6.58 -13.65 -3.54
N PRO A 270 6.41 -13.86 -4.86
CA PRO A 270 6.72 -12.87 -5.86
C PRO A 270 5.80 -11.64 -5.77
N ILE A 271 6.37 -10.46 -5.91
CA ILE A 271 5.61 -9.22 -6.08
C ILE A 271 5.43 -8.98 -7.57
N TYR A 272 4.18 -9.07 -8.02
CA TYR A 272 3.81 -8.84 -9.41
C TYR A 272 3.70 -7.35 -9.71
N THR A 273 4.01 -6.97 -10.93
CA THR A 273 3.85 -5.61 -11.43
C THR A 273 3.64 -5.61 -12.94
N LYS A 274 3.08 -4.53 -13.47
CA LYS A 274 2.98 -4.35 -14.92
C LYS A 274 4.38 -4.29 -15.54
N THR A 275 4.68 -5.22 -16.44
CA THR A 275 5.93 -5.26 -17.18
C THR A 275 5.89 -4.32 -18.38
N ASN A 276 7.04 -3.79 -18.75
CA ASN A 276 7.28 -3.08 -20.01
C ASN A 276 8.37 -3.82 -20.78
N ASP A 277 8.21 -3.91 -22.09
CA ASP A 277 9.21 -4.44 -23.01
C ASP A 277 10.32 -3.41 -23.24
N SER A 278 11.05 -3.08 -22.16
CA SER A 278 12.20 -2.17 -22.23
C SER A 278 13.48 -2.96 -22.43
N CYS A 279 14.42 -2.41 -23.19
CA CYS A 279 15.76 -2.96 -23.32
C CYS A 279 16.44 -3.11 -21.95
N PRO A 280 17.42 -4.00 -21.79
CA PRO A 280 18.29 -3.97 -20.62
C PRO A 280 18.96 -2.60 -20.46
N THR A 281 19.24 -2.22 -19.21
CA THR A 281 20.01 -0.99 -18.93
C THR A 281 21.41 -1.09 -19.48
N GLN A 282 21.88 -0.03 -20.13
CA GLN A 282 23.22 0.07 -20.69
C GLN A 282 24.06 1.04 -19.85
N TYR A 283 25.26 0.60 -19.52
CA TYR A 283 26.27 1.40 -18.84
C TYR A 283 27.34 1.74 -19.89
N LEU A 284 27.39 3.01 -20.25
CA LEU A 284 28.26 3.51 -21.29
C LEU A 284 29.62 3.97 -20.72
N GLU A 285 30.52 4.38 -21.58
CA GLU A 285 31.84 4.88 -21.16
C GLU A 285 31.72 6.03 -20.19
N GLY A 286 32.46 5.98 -19.07
CA GLY A 286 32.38 6.98 -17.99
C GLY A 286 31.31 6.71 -16.92
N ALA A 287 30.46 5.68 -17.09
CA ALA A 287 29.46 5.33 -16.09
C ALA A 287 30.10 4.83 -14.78
N SER A 288 29.66 5.39 -13.67
CA SER A 288 30.03 4.94 -12.31
C SER A 288 28.79 4.74 -11.46
N VAL A 289 28.52 3.50 -11.06
CA VAL A 289 27.31 3.18 -10.25
C VAL A 289 27.74 2.48 -8.97
N LYS A 290 27.29 3.03 -7.82
CA LYS A 290 27.56 2.45 -6.49
C LYS A 290 26.31 2.42 -5.65
N ASN A 291 26.09 1.31 -4.93
CA ASN A 291 25.02 1.14 -3.96
C ASN A 291 23.68 1.72 -4.45
N SER A 292 23.20 1.27 -5.61
CA SER A 292 22.03 1.86 -6.26
C SER A 292 21.16 0.80 -6.93
N VAL A 293 19.86 1.05 -7.00
CA VAL A 293 18.90 0.23 -7.74
C VAL A 293 18.57 0.91 -9.05
N ILE A 294 18.85 0.25 -10.18
CA ILE A 294 18.60 0.80 -11.52
C ILE A 294 17.62 -0.12 -12.26
N SER A 295 16.51 0.44 -12.69
CA SER A 295 15.51 -0.29 -13.47
C SER A 295 15.92 -0.45 -14.93
N ASN A 296 15.22 -1.33 -15.65
CA ASN A 296 15.49 -1.60 -17.06
C ASN A 296 15.24 -0.39 -17.99
N GLY A 297 15.86 -0.41 -19.16
CA GLY A 297 15.73 0.60 -20.21
C GLY A 297 16.53 1.89 -19.97
N CYS A 298 17.42 1.94 -18.99
CA CYS A 298 18.19 3.13 -18.71
C CYS A 298 19.48 3.20 -19.56
N LEU A 299 19.95 4.43 -19.82
CA LEU A 299 21.24 4.73 -20.40
C LEU A 299 22.05 5.54 -19.39
N ILE A 300 23.17 4.98 -18.91
CA ILE A 300 23.98 5.57 -17.84
C ILE A 300 25.37 5.90 -18.38
N GLU A 301 25.68 7.20 -18.46
CA GLU A 301 26.99 7.76 -18.80
C GLU A 301 27.62 8.50 -17.61
N GLY A 302 26.82 8.88 -16.62
CA GLY A 302 27.21 9.66 -15.45
C GLY A 302 27.46 8.82 -14.20
N THR A 303 27.53 9.51 -13.06
CA THR A 303 27.71 8.90 -11.73
C THR A 303 26.39 8.76 -10.99
N VAL A 304 26.11 7.57 -10.46
CA VAL A 304 24.94 7.28 -9.63
C VAL A 304 25.40 6.61 -8.33
N GLU A 305 25.04 7.19 -7.19
CA GLU A 305 25.44 6.71 -5.89
C GLU A 305 24.26 6.76 -4.91
N ASN A 306 24.05 5.64 -4.18
CA ASN A 306 23.02 5.51 -3.14
C ASN A 306 21.64 6.00 -3.61
N SER A 307 21.20 5.57 -4.79
CA SER A 307 20.04 6.13 -5.47
C SER A 307 19.16 5.07 -6.11
N VAL A 308 17.89 5.39 -6.33
CA VAL A 308 16.93 4.56 -7.06
C VAL A 308 16.60 5.22 -8.39
N ILE A 309 16.86 4.54 -9.50
CA ILE A 309 16.64 5.04 -10.86
C ILE A 309 15.48 4.28 -11.50
N GLY A 310 14.45 5.01 -11.89
CA GLY A 310 13.26 4.50 -12.57
C GLY A 310 13.54 4.05 -14.01
N ARG A 311 12.57 3.37 -14.61
CA ARG A 311 12.68 2.80 -15.97
C ARG A 311 12.92 3.89 -17.02
N GLY A 312 13.75 3.57 -18.01
CA GLY A 312 13.94 4.42 -19.19
C GLY A 312 14.59 5.78 -18.93
N CYS A 313 15.32 5.93 -17.82
CA CYS A 313 16.03 7.15 -17.50
C CYS A 313 17.34 7.24 -18.31
N GLN A 314 17.74 8.48 -18.62
CA GLN A 314 19.00 8.78 -19.27
C GLN A 314 19.84 9.68 -18.34
N ILE A 315 21.00 9.20 -17.92
CA ILE A 315 21.96 9.93 -17.09
C ILE A 315 23.17 10.23 -17.96
N LYS A 316 23.29 11.47 -18.39
CA LYS A 316 24.31 11.90 -19.34
C LYS A 316 25.70 12.04 -18.71
N ALA A 317 26.71 12.03 -19.54
CA ALA A 317 28.11 12.18 -19.13
C ALA A 317 28.28 13.43 -18.23
N GLY A 318 29.08 13.26 -17.16
CA GLY A 318 29.32 14.32 -16.17
C GLY A 318 28.20 14.55 -15.16
N ALA A 319 26.99 14.07 -15.38
CA ALA A 319 25.91 14.19 -14.38
C ALA A 319 26.22 13.32 -13.15
N VAL A 320 25.93 13.85 -11.96
CA VAL A 320 26.14 13.19 -10.67
C VAL A 320 24.82 13.14 -9.91
N ILE A 321 24.36 11.92 -9.62
CA ILE A 321 23.14 11.65 -8.85
C ILE A 321 23.54 10.97 -7.55
N LYS A 322 23.16 11.56 -6.41
CA LYS A 322 23.42 10.98 -5.08
C LYS A 322 22.19 11.06 -4.20
N ASN A 323 21.98 10.02 -3.39
CA ASN A 323 20.91 9.96 -2.38
C ASN A 323 19.55 10.39 -2.95
N SER A 324 19.20 9.91 -4.15
CA SER A 324 18.07 10.42 -4.90
C SER A 324 17.17 9.31 -5.43
N ILE A 325 15.90 9.66 -5.65
CA ILE A 325 14.94 8.83 -6.38
C ILE A 325 14.65 9.54 -7.70
N VAL A 326 15.04 8.94 -8.81
CA VAL A 326 14.77 9.44 -10.16
C VAL A 326 13.58 8.67 -10.73
N LEU A 327 12.52 9.40 -11.05
CA LEU A 327 11.31 8.78 -11.59
C LEU A 327 11.51 8.36 -13.05
N SER A 328 10.69 7.42 -13.52
CA SER A 328 10.80 6.85 -14.88
C SER A 328 10.75 7.93 -15.97
N LEU A 329 11.48 7.68 -17.06
CA LEU A 329 11.57 8.53 -18.25
C LEU A 329 12.21 9.90 -18.01
N SER A 330 13.02 10.04 -16.95
CA SER A 330 13.75 11.29 -16.66
C SER A 330 15.03 11.37 -17.47
N LEU A 331 15.35 12.59 -17.95
CA LEU A 331 16.61 12.93 -18.58
C LEU A 331 17.40 13.86 -17.64
N ILE A 332 18.57 13.41 -17.20
CA ILE A 332 19.45 14.15 -16.30
C ILE A 332 20.75 14.47 -17.05
N HIS A 333 21.05 15.76 -17.17
CA HIS A 333 22.28 16.26 -17.78
C HIS A 333 22.82 17.45 -16.98
N ILE A 334 24.06 17.81 -17.22
CA ILE A 334 24.63 19.10 -16.72
C ILE A 334 23.95 20.19 -17.51
N SER A 335 23.28 21.13 -16.85
CA SER A 335 22.84 22.37 -17.48
C SER A 335 23.99 23.38 -17.40
N GLU A 336 24.27 24.06 -18.49
CA GLU A 336 25.14 25.26 -18.43
C GLU A 336 24.54 26.28 -17.46
N PRO A 337 25.37 26.95 -16.62
CA PRO A 337 24.85 27.99 -15.74
C PRO A 337 24.24 29.09 -16.62
N THR A 338 22.93 29.26 -16.47
CA THR A 338 22.25 30.41 -17.11
C THR A 338 22.88 31.69 -16.54
N ARG A 339 23.66 32.37 -17.33
CA ARG A 339 24.08 33.75 -17.00
C ARG A 339 22.81 34.59 -17.00
N LEU A 340 22.38 35.00 -15.81
CA LEU A 340 21.42 36.09 -15.62
C LEU A 340 22.06 37.42 -15.99
#